data_8e1a768141089a3b3086f983e9c8f9bd
#
_entry.id   8e1a768141089a3b3086f983e9c8f9bd
#
_cell.length_a   1.000
_cell.length_b   1.000
_cell.length_c   1.000
_cell.angle_alpha   90.00
_cell.angle_beta   90.00
_cell.angle_gamma   90.00
#
_symmetry.space_group_name_H-M   'P 1'
#
loop_
_entity.id
_entity.type
_entity.pdbx_description
1 polymer ?
#
loop_
_entity_poly.entity_id
_entity_poly.type
_entity_poly.pdbx_seq_one_letter_code
_entity_poly.pdbx_strand_id
1 'polypeptide(L)'
;MFGNSMIMYIEFYASLMRYLPPGNSRFRREIKVEDSLLLSHLIERYHILPEEAHLVLVNGIYVSAEDREHRELQEDDVVSVWPPVAGG
;
A
#
# COMPACT_ATOMS: atom_id res chain seq x y z
N MET A 1 -12.06 -22.51 10.33
CA MET A 1 -12.82 -22.12 9.25
C MET A 1 -12.13 -21.17 8.29
N PHE A 2 -12.79 -20.72 7.33
CA PHE A 2 -12.19 -19.90 6.28
C PHE A 2 -12.12 -18.45 6.69
N GLY A 3 -10.97 -17.83 6.47
CA GLY A 3 -10.85 -16.41 6.64
C GLY A 3 -11.61 -15.69 5.53
N ASN A 4 -12.07 -14.51 5.82
CA ASN A 4 -12.67 -13.65 4.82
C ASN A 4 -11.58 -12.92 4.06
N SER A 5 -11.88 -12.55 2.84
CA SER A 5 -10.98 -11.73 2.05
C SER A 5 -11.71 -10.49 1.59
N MET A 6 -10.94 -9.50 1.17
CA MET A 6 -11.50 -8.24 0.70
C MET A 6 -10.74 -7.76 -0.52
N ILE A 7 -11.41 -6.93 -1.32
CA ILE A 7 -10.80 -6.28 -2.47
C ILE A 7 -10.38 -4.89 -2.03
N MET A 8 -9.16 -4.50 -2.40
CA MET A 8 -8.67 -3.14 -2.16
C MET A 8 -7.73 -2.76 -3.31
N TYR A 9 -7.14 -1.57 -3.23
CA TYR A 9 -6.33 -1.05 -4.33
C TYR A 9 -5.01 -0.52 -3.81
N ILE A 10 -3.95 -0.73 -4.59
CA ILE A 10 -2.66 -0.13 -4.31
C ILE A 10 -2.28 0.78 -5.47
N GLU A 11 -1.62 1.88 -5.14
CA GLU A 11 -1.07 2.82 -6.12
C GLU A 11 0.36 3.11 -5.70
N PHE A 12 1.31 2.65 -6.52
CA PHE A 12 2.73 2.88 -6.26
C PHE A 12 3.25 3.84 -7.33
N TYR A 13 4.00 4.84 -6.89
CA TYR A 13 4.45 5.93 -7.76
C TYR A 13 5.96 5.96 -7.91
N ALA A 14 6.41 6.59 -8.98
CA ALA A 14 7.82 6.81 -9.28
C ALA A 14 8.60 5.48 -9.23
N SER A 15 9.72 5.45 -8.52
CA SER A 15 10.57 4.25 -8.47
C SER A 15 9.86 3.05 -7.83
N LEU A 16 8.78 3.27 -7.08
CA LEU A 16 8.05 2.17 -6.44
C LEU A 16 7.19 1.38 -7.43
N MET A 17 6.99 1.91 -8.64
CA MET A 17 6.23 1.20 -9.66
C MET A 17 6.83 -0.19 -9.96
N ARG A 18 8.12 -0.35 -9.74
CA ARG A 18 8.79 -1.63 -9.98
C ARG A 18 8.30 -2.75 -9.06
N TYR A 19 7.65 -2.41 -7.96
CA TYR A 19 7.12 -3.39 -7.02
C TYR A 19 5.68 -3.81 -7.33
N LEU A 20 5.03 -3.16 -8.30
CA LEU A 20 3.65 -3.51 -8.65
C LEU A 20 3.59 -4.89 -9.31
N PRO A 21 2.58 -5.69 -8.96
CA PRO A 21 2.34 -6.93 -9.70
C PRO A 21 1.90 -6.62 -11.13
N PRO A 22 1.90 -7.61 -12.02
CA PRO A 22 1.45 -7.39 -13.40
C PRO A 22 0.06 -6.80 -13.46
N GLY A 23 -0.16 -5.91 -14.43
CA GLY A 23 -1.46 -5.27 -14.60
C GLY A 23 -1.41 -4.26 -15.73
N ASN A 24 -2.56 -3.68 -16.05
CA ASN A 24 -2.71 -2.80 -17.20
C ASN A 24 -2.61 -1.32 -16.86
N SER A 25 -2.89 -0.95 -15.63
CA SER A 25 -2.78 0.43 -15.21
C SER A 25 -1.33 0.75 -14.86
N ARG A 26 -0.92 1.98 -15.09
CA ARG A 26 0.45 2.40 -14.84
C ARG A 26 0.80 2.39 -13.35
N PHE A 27 -0.12 2.83 -12.51
CA PHE A 27 0.16 3.01 -11.09
C PHE A 27 -0.64 2.10 -10.18
N ARG A 28 -1.80 1.64 -10.62
CA ARG A 28 -2.82 1.09 -9.73
C ARG A 28 -3.06 -0.37 -9.99
N ARG A 29 -3.28 -1.13 -8.90
CA ARG A 29 -3.69 -2.53 -8.99
C ARG A 29 -4.83 -2.79 -8.05
N GLU A 30 -5.79 -3.58 -8.51
CA GLU A 30 -6.79 -4.16 -7.64
C GLU A 30 -6.18 -5.43 -7.05
N ILE A 31 -6.28 -5.58 -5.74
CA ILE A 31 -5.72 -6.76 -5.07
C ILE A 31 -6.74 -7.36 -4.13
N LYS A 32 -6.56 -8.64 -3.85
CA LYS A 32 -7.38 -9.37 -2.91
C LYS A 32 -6.51 -9.76 -1.74
N VAL A 33 -6.92 -9.40 -0.54
CA VAL A 33 -6.16 -9.65 0.67
C VAL A 33 -7.08 -10.17 1.76
N GLU A 34 -6.49 -10.69 2.82
CA GLU A 34 -7.23 -11.17 3.98
C GLU A 34 -7.79 -10.00 4.77
N ASP A 35 -8.92 -10.22 5.44
CA ASP A 35 -9.49 -9.23 6.35
C ASP A 35 -8.50 -8.82 7.42
N SER A 36 -8.63 -7.61 7.89
CA SER A 36 -7.84 -7.07 9.01
C SER A 36 -6.35 -7.00 8.72
N LEU A 37 -5.97 -6.95 7.44
CA LEU A 37 -4.58 -6.74 7.09
C LEU A 37 -4.15 -5.35 7.54
N LEU A 38 -2.99 -5.28 8.21
CA LEU A 38 -2.45 -4.00 8.63
C LEU A 38 -1.70 -3.33 7.48
N LEU A 39 -1.75 -2.01 7.45
CA LEU A 39 -1.10 -1.22 6.41
C LEU A 39 0.41 -1.52 6.34
N SER A 40 1.08 -1.63 7.50
CA SER A 40 2.52 -1.95 7.50
C SER A 40 2.79 -3.31 6.87
N HIS A 41 1.94 -4.29 7.14
CA HIS A 41 2.10 -5.62 6.57
C HIS A 41 1.86 -5.63 5.07
N LEU A 42 0.92 -4.81 4.59
CA LEU A 42 0.71 -4.69 3.16
C LEU A 42 1.97 -4.17 2.47
N ILE A 43 2.56 -3.11 3.00
CA ILE A 43 3.75 -2.50 2.43
C ILE A 43 4.91 -3.51 2.40
N GLU A 44 5.11 -4.24 3.49
CA GLU A 44 6.15 -5.26 3.57
C GLU A 44 5.95 -6.37 2.55
N ARG A 45 4.70 -6.69 2.27
CA ARG A 45 4.36 -7.80 1.35
C ARG A 45 4.89 -7.54 -0.05
N TYR A 46 5.02 -6.29 -0.44
CA TYR A 46 5.56 -5.92 -1.75
C TYR A 46 7.05 -5.62 -1.71
N HIS A 47 7.70 -5.90 -0.58
CA HIS A 47 9.15 -5.72 -0.40
C HIS A 47 9.59 -4.27 -0.46
N ILE A 48 8.67 -3.34 -0.23
CA ILE A 48 9.01 -1.92 -0.13
C ILE A 48 9.64 -1.69 1.24
N LEU A 49 10.86 -1.19 1.25
CA LEU A 49 11.56 -0.92 2.49
C LEU A 49 10.94 0.28 3.21
N PRO A 50 11.03 0.34 4.55
CA PRO A 50 10.46 1.48 5.29
C PRO A 50 10.97 2.84 4.79
N GLU A 51 12.25 2.93 4.44
CA GLU A 51 12.81 4.18 3.94
C GLU A 51 12.33 4.54 2.55
N GLU A 52 11.84 3.55 1.78
CA GLU A 52 11.27 3.80 0.45
C GLU A 52 9.81 4.26 0.54
N ALA A 53 9.10 3.84 1.57
CA ALA A 53 7.69 4.19 1.75
C ALA A 53 7.62 5.55 2.48
N HIS A 54 8.01 6.61 1.76
CA HIS A 54 8.15 7.93 2.36
C HIS A 54 6.81 8.59 2.66
N LEU A 55 5.93 8.62 1.66
CA LEU A 55 4.60 9.19 1.83
C LEU A 55 3.56 8.09 1.59
N VAL A 56 2.73 7.85 2.59
CA VAL A 56 1.69 6.83 2.50
C VAL A 56 0.34 7.47 2.81
N LEU A 57 -0.60 7.31 1.88
CA LEU A 57 -1.96 7.78 2.07
C LEU A 57 -2.91 6.60 2.01
N VAL A 58 -3.95 6.64 2.82
CA VAL A 58 -5.08 5.71 2.69
C VAL A 58 -6.31 6.56 2.38
N ASN A 59 -6.89 6.33 1.22
CA ASN A 59 -8.04 7.10 0.74
C ASN A 59 -7.75 8.61 0.75
N GLY A 60 -6.51 8.97 0.36
CA GLY A 60 -6.10 10.36 0.30
C GLY A 60 -5.67 10.98 1.62
N ILE A 61 -5.70 10.23 2.72
CA ILE A 61 -5.36 10.74 4.04
C ILE A 61 -4.01 10.20 4.47
N TYR A 62 -3.11 11.09 4.89
CA TYR A 62 -1.77 10.72 5.34
C TYR A 62 -1.81 9.81 6.56
N VAL A 63 -0.97 8.77 6.54
CA VAL A 63 -0.78 7.88 7.68
C VAL A 63 0.70 7.90 8.04
N SER A 64 1.00 8.28 9.28
CA SER A 64 2.39 8.36 9.75
C SER A 64 3.00 6.96 9.81
N ALA A 65 4.35 6.92 9.81
CA ALA A 65 5.06 5.65 9.89
C ALA A 65 4.64 4.85 11.13
N GLU A 66 4.40 5.54 12.25
CA GLU A 66 3.97 4.89 13.48
C GLU A 66 2.57 4.31 13.36
N ASP A 67 1.67 5.06 12.73
CA ASP A 67 0.27 4.64 12.65
C ASP A 67 0.07 3.49 11.67
N ARG A 68 1.01 3.27 10.73
CA ARG A 68 0.91 2.17 9.77
C ARG A 68 0.84 0.81 10.45
N GLU A 69 1.44 0.68 11.62
CA GLU A 69 1.44 -0.59 12.37
C GLU A 69 0.12 -0.86 13.07
N HIS A 70 -0.76 0.12 13.10
CA HIS A 70 -2.05 0.01 13.78
C HIS A 70 -3.23 0.21 12.86
N ARG A 71 -2.99 0.59 11.61
CA ARG A 71 -4.06 0.91 10.67
C ARG A 71 -4.53 -0.37 9.98
N GLU A 72 -5.73 -0.83 10.33
CA GLU A 72 -6.36 -1.94 9.62
C GLU A 72 -6.95 -1.44 8.31
N LEU A 73 -6.74 -2.21 7.26
CA LEU A 73 -7.29 -1.90 5.95
C LEU A 73 -8.68 -2.50 5.81
N GLN A 74 -9.51 -1.87 4.99
CA GLN A 74 -10.90 -2.26 4.80
C GLN A 74 -11.21 -2.41 3.32
N GLU A 75 -12.36 -3.01 3.03
CA GLU A 75 -12.86 -3.18 1.68
C GLU A 75 -12.83 -1.86 0.94
N ASP A 76 -12.34 -1.87 -0.30
CA ASP A 76 -12.27 -0.72 -1.19
C ASP A 76 -11.28 0.38 -0.79
N ASP A 77 -10.47 0.16 0.24
CA ASP A 77 -9.42 1.12 0.58
C ASP A 77 -8.43 1.27 -0.57
N VAL A 78 -7.92 2.48 -0.75
CA VAL A 78 -6.87 2.80 -1.73
C VAL A 78 -5.63 3.22 -0.97
N VAL A 79 -4.58 2.43 -1.06
CA VAL A 79 -3.29 2.74 -0.43
C VAL A 79 -2.36 3.28 -1.48
N SER A 80 -1.89 4.51 -1.29
CA SER A 80 -1.01 5.19 -2.24
C SER A 80 0.35 5.42 -1.58
N VAL A 81 1.42 5.04 -2.27
CA VAL A 81 2.77 5.10 -1.70
C VAL A 81 3.71 5.82 -2.67
N TRP A 82 4.46 6.80 -2.14
CA TRP A 82 5.49 7.54 -2.87
C TRP A 82 6.84 7.35 -2.20
N PRO A 83 7.92 7.27 -2.99
CA PRO A 83 9.27 7.23 -2.42
C PRO A 83 9.74 8.64 -2.05
N PRO A 84 10.89 8.76 -1.36
CA PRO A 84 11.50 10.07 -1.15
C PRO A 84 11.79 10.75 -2.49
N VAL A 85 11.71 12.08 -2.50
CA VAL A 85 12.01 12.86 -3.70
C VAL A 85 13.51 13.04 -3.79
N ALA A 86 14.10 12.64 -4.92
CA ALA A 86 15.53 12.77 -5.12
C ALA A 86 15.93 14.24 -5.16
N GLY A 87 16.97 14.60 -4.42
CA GLY A 87 17.52 15.95 -4.43
C GLY A 87 16.69 16.96 -3.69
N GLY A 88 15.67 16.50 -2.98
CA GLY A 88 14.72 17.43 -2.38
C GLY A 88 14.62 17.57 -1.03
#